data_0db6489324fcaaf396025f51205bc157
#
_entry.id   0db6489324fcaaf396025f51205bc157
#
_cell.length_a   1.000
_cell.length_b   1.000
_cell.length_c   1.000
_cell.angle_alpha   90.00
_cell.angle_beta   90.00
_cell.angle_gamma   90.00
#
_symmetry.space_group_name_H-M   'P 1'
#
loop_
_entity.id
_entity.type
_entity.pdbx_description
1 polymer ?
#
loop_
_entity_poly.entity_id
_entity_poly.type
_entity_poly.pdbx_seq_one_letter_code
_entity_poly.pdbx_strand_id
1 'polypeptide(L)'
;MHLYLGGEVKAPYGVSYAVKTDMPWGGRVEIAVRADRPSCGTLALRIPGWCGGHTLTAPGKEVRERNGYLYITGTWTGGERVTLELSMPVRMLSANPRVREAIGKVAFTRGPITYCCEEADNGRDLHLLRVDAPLNGEGITVARDDAFGHETVALLVPALRQVIREDTPLYADAREAQEERVTLRLVPYYCWANRGEGEMRVWLRR
;
A
#
# COMPACT_ATOMS: atom_id res chain seq x y z
N MET A 1 -19.89 0.59 -4.23
CA MET A 1 -18.85 -0.39 -3.80
C MET A 1 -17.79 0.37 -3.03
N HIS A 2 -17.55 0.01 -1.76
CA HIS A 2 -16.60 0.69 -0.87
C HIS A 2 -15.25 -0.04 -0.80
N LEU A 3 -15.28 -1.37 -0.90
CA LEU A 3 -14.11 -2.26 -0.90
C LEU A 3 -14.11 -3.09 -2.16
N TYR A 4 -12.93 -3.40 -2.66
CA TYR A 4 -12.72 -4.18 -3.87
C TYR A 4 -12.25 -5.58 -3.47
N LEU A 5 -13.23 -6.43 -3.15
CA LEU A 5 -13.03 -7.85 -2.87
C LEU A 5 -13.55 -8.66 -4.06
N GLY A 6 -12.80 -9.68 -4.45
CA GLY A 6 -13.26 -10.62 -5.49
C GLY A 6 -14.48 -11.41 -5.04
N GLY A 7 -15.43 -11.61 -5.94
CA GLY A 7 -16.65 -12.37 -5.65
C GLY A 7 -17.88 -11.85 -6.41
N GLU A 8 -19.04 -12.36 -6.05
CA GLU A 8 -20.32 -11.94 -6.63
C GLU A 8 -21.13 -11.13 -5.62
N VAL A 9 -21.71 -10.03 -6.09
CA VAL A 9 -22.56 -9.13 -5.32
C VAL A 9 -23.91 -9.04 -6.00
N LYS A 10 -24.98 -9.38 -5.30
CA LYS A 10 -26.36 -9.17 -5.76
C LYS A 10 -26.82 -7.77 -5.39
N ALA A 11 -27.33 -7.05 -6.37
CA ALA A 11 -27.95 -5.75 -6.20
C ALA A 11 -29.47 -5.85 -6.39
N PRO A 12 -30.25 -4.83 -6.02
CA PRO A 12 -31.67 -4.78 -6.29
C PRO A 12 -32.00 -4.89 -7.80
N TYR A 13 -33.25 -5.23 -8.08
CA TYR A 13 -33.84 -5.25 -9.44
C TYR A 13 -33.23 -6.28 -10.41
N GLY A 14 -32.70 -7.40 -9.90
CA GLY A 14 -32.15 -8.50 -10.73
C GLY A 14 -30.81 -8.17 -11.37
N VAL A 15 -30.07 -7.21 -10.83
CA VAL A 15 -28.69 -6.91 -11.24
C VAL A 15 -27.72 -7.59 -10.29
N SER A 16 -26.65 -8.16 -10.84
CA SER A 16 -25.52 -8.67 -10.06
C SER A 16 -24.18 -8.28 -10.69
N TYR A 17 -23.15 -8.24 -9.85
CA TYR A 17 -21.81 -7.85 -10.22
C TYR A 17 -20.84 -8.96 -9.85
N ALA A 18 -20.11 -9.49 -10.84
CA ALA A 18 -18.95 -10.34 -10.59
C ALA A 18 -17.69 -9.48 -10.58
N VAL A 19 -17.02 -9.42 -9.44
CA VAL A 19 -15.83 -8.60 -9.22
C VAL A 19 -14.59 -9.47 -9.25
N LYS A 20 -13.64 -9.12 -10.11
CA LYS A 20 -12.30 -9.69 -10.15
C LYS A 20 -11.29 -8.61 -9.85
N THR A 21 -10.35 -8.88 -8.94
CA THR A 21 -9.36 -7.89 -8.50
C THR A 21 -8.11 -8.58 -7.99
N ASP A 22 -6.98 -7.90 -8.09
CA ASP A 22 -5.69 -8.26 -7.49
C ASP A 22 -5.37 -7.44 -6.22
N MET A 23 -6.37 -6.72 -5.70
CA MET A 23 -6.24 -6.03 -4.41
C MET A 23 -5.94 -7.03 -3.26
N PRO A 24 -5.07 -6.67 -2.33
CA PRO A 24 -4.43 -5.35 -2.11
C PRO A 24 -3.07 -5.18 -2.82
N TRP A 25 -2.66 -6.10 -3.68
CA TRP A 25 -1.32 -6.12 -4.28
C TRP A 25 -1.23 -5.35 -5.60
N GLY A 26 -2.32 -5.26 -6.33
CA GLY A 26 -2.47 -4.44 -7.52
C GLY A 26 -3.72 -3.58 -7.45
N GLY A 27 -3.87 -2.64 -8.39
CA GLY A 27 -4.97 -1.69 -8.39
C GLY A 27 -6.06 -1.98 -9.42
N ARG A 28 -5.99 -3.12 -10.11
CA ARG A 28 -6.95 -3.47 -11.14
C ARG A 28 -8.21 -4.09 -10.54
N VAL A 29 -9.35 -3.55 -10.94
CA VAL A 29 -10.70 -4.03 -10.57
C VAL A 29 -11.52 -4.20 -11.84
N GLU A 30 -11.95 -5.41 -12.12
CA GLU A 30 -12.84 -5.74 -13.22
C GLU A 30 -14.21 -6.11 -12.67
N ILE A 31 -15.25 -5.50 -13.20
CA ILE A 31 -16.64 -5.73 -12.78
C ILE A 31 -17.43 -6.15 -14.01
N ALA A 32 -17.87 -7.41 -14.03
CA ALA A 32 -18.82 -7.90 -15.03
C ALA A 32 -20.25 -7.76 -14.47
N VAL A 33 -21.09 -7.11 -15.27
CA VAL A 33 -22.49 -6.89 -14.90
C VAL A 33 -23.35 -8.00 -15.48
N ARG A 34 -24.25 -8.55 -14.69
CA ARG A 34 -25.35 -9.44 -15.11
C ARG A 34 -26.66 -8.79 -14.74
N ALA A 35 -27.62 -8.82 -15.62
CA ALA A 35 -28.97 -8.30 -15.39
C ALA A 35 -30.00 -9.23 -16.03
N ASP A 36 -31.04 -9.61 -15.28
CA ASP A 36 -32.13 -10.47 -15.77
C ASP A 36 -33.03 -9.73 -16.77
N ARG A 37 -33.04 -8.40 -16.70
CA ARG A 37 -33.76 -7.46 -17.56
C ARG A 37 -33.07 -6.11 -17.58
N PRO A 38 -33.27 -5.29 -18.62
CA PRO A 38 -32.74 -3.93 -18.63
C PRO A 38 -33.17 -3.16 -17.37
N SER A 39 -32.20 -2.64 -16.62
CA SER A 39 -32.42 -1.95 -15.35
C SER A 39 -31.62 -0.65 -15.30
N CYS A 40 -32.27 0.48 -15.10
CA CYS A 40 -31.62 1.77 -14.89
C CYS A 40 -31.07 1.83 -13.46
N GLY A 41 -29.82 2.30 -13.32
CA GLY A 41 -29.20 2.42 -12.02
C GLY A 41 -27.83 3.05 -12.05
N THR A 42 -27.30 3.29 -10.85
CA THR A 42 -25.98 3.87 -10.66
C THR A 42 -25.09 2.91 -9.87
N LEU A 43 -23.96 2.55 -10.45
CA LEU A 43 -22.88 1.85 -9.76
C LEU A 43 -21.89 2.91 -9.23
N ALA A 44 -21.73 3.01 -7.92
CA ALA A 44 -20.79 3.92 -7.29
C ALA A 44 -19.52 3.18 -6.85
N LEU A 45 -18.37 3.59 -7.37
CA LEU A 45 -17.04 3.03 -7.08
C LEU A 45 -16.22 4.04 -6.26
N ARG A 46 -15.72 3.62 -5.09
CA ARG A 46 -14.90 4.47 -4.23
C ARG A 46 -13.50 4.66 -4.81
N ILE A 47 -13.01 5.90 -4.78
CA ILE A 47 -11.59 6.21 -4.99
C ILE A 47 -10.94 6.40 -3.61
N PRO A 48 -10.06 5.47 -3.18
CA PRO A 48 -9.46 5.55 -1.85
C PRO A 48 -8.45 6.72 -1.75
N GLY A 49 -8.31 7.30 -0.57
CA GLY A 49 -7.40 8.43 -0.34
C GLY A 49 -5.90 8.12 -0.50
N TRP A 50 -5.52 6.85 -0.59
CA TRP A 50 -4.15 6.44 -0.91
C TRP A 50 -3.88 6.38 -2.42
N CYS A 51 -4.92 6.43 -3.25
CA CYS A 51 -4.80 6.34 -4.71
C CYS A 51 -4.10 7.57 -5.28
N GLY A 52 -3.02 7.37 -6.03
CA GLY A 52 -2.26 8.45 -6.68
C GLY A 52 -2.87 8.94 -7.99
N GLY A 53 -3.92 8.27 -8.48
CA GLY A 53 -4.63 8.55 -9.72
C GLY A 53 -5.38 7.30 -10.16
N HIS A 54 -6.38 7.48 -11.02
CA HIS A 54 -7.19 6.36 -11.51
C HIS A 54 -7.57 6.52 -12.98
N THR A 55 -7.90 5.40 -13.62
CA THR A 55 -8.56 5.36 -14.93
C THR A 55 -9.78 4.47 -14.84
N LEU A 56 -10.86 4.88 -15.51
CA LEU A 56 -12.11 4.13 -15.58
C LEU A 56 -12.48 3.87 -17.03
N THR A 57 -12.82 2.61 -17.32
CA THR A 57 -13.45 2.21 -18.59
C THR A 57 -14.85 1.70 -18.30
N ALA A 58 -15.86 2.44 -18.76
CA ALA A 58 -17.28 2.11 -18.60
C ALA A 58 -18.04 2.52 -19.88
N PRO A 59 -17.93 1.75 -20.98
CA PRO A 59 -18.47 2.12 -22.29
C PRO A 59 -19.98 2.37 -22.24
N GLY A 60 -20.43 3.44 -22.89
CA GLY A 60 -21.86 3.80 -23.01
C GLY A 60 -22.54 4.23 -21.72
N LYS A 61 -21.78 4.54 -20.66
CA LYS A 61 -22.31 5.00 -19.38
C LYS A 61 -21.93 6.46 -19.12
N GLU A 62 -22.81 7.18 -18.43
CA GLU A 62 -22.49 8.49 -17.89
C GLU A 62 -21.64 8.33 -16.64
N VAL A 63 -20.55 9.08 -16.53
CA VAL A 63 -19.64 9.02 -15.38
C VAL A 63 -19.54 10.39 -14.74
N ARG A 64 -19.72 10.45 -13.41
CA ARG A 64 -19.50 11.67 -12.59
C ARG A 64 -18.64 11.31 -11.39
N GLU A 65 -17.63 12.13 -11.13
CA GLU A 65 -16.82 12.02 -9.92
C GLU A 65 -17.30 13.04 -8.87
N ARG A 66 -17.57 12.54 -7.65
CA ARG A 66 -17.97 13.39 -6.53
C ARG A 66 -17.62 12.72 -5.19
N ASN A 67 -17.07 13.50 -4.26
CA ASN A 67 -16.81 13.07 -2.87
C ASN A 67 -16.02 11.75 -2.76
N GLY A 68 -15.02 11.55 -3.65
CA GLY A 68 -14.19 10.34 -3.66
C GLY A 68 -14.89 9.09 -4.20
N TYR A 69 -15.93 9.27 -5.02
CA TYR A 69 -16.64 8.21 -5.75
C TYR A 69 -16.79 8.54 -7.22
N LEU A 70 -16.71 7.51 -8.05
CA LEU A 70 -17.14 7.51 -9.44
C LEU A 70 -18.56 6.94 -9.50
N TYR A 71 -19.51 7.74 -9.93
CA TYR A 71 -20.91 7.37 -10.15
C TYR A 71 -21.08 7.03 -11.63
N ILE A 72 -21.36 5.77 -11.94
CA ILE A 72 -21.51 5.23 -13.28
C ILE A 72 -22.99 4.97 -13.48
N THR A 73 -23.65 5.83 -14.23
CA THR A 73 -25.12 5.83 -14.40
C THR A 73 -25.52 5.38 -15.79
N GLY A 74 -26.54 4.57 -15.88
CA GLY A 74 -27.12 4.15 -17.15
C GLY A 74 -28.04 2.94 -17.02
N THR A 75 -28.46 2.43 -18.19
CA THR A 75 -29.21 1.17 -18.26
C THR A 75 -28.22 0.00 -18.34
N TRP A 76 -28.40 -0.95 -17.44
CA TRP A 76 -27.63 -2.19 -17.37
C TRP A 76 -28.46 -3.29 -18.00
N THR A 77 -27.92 -3.94 -19.05
CA THR A 77 -28.62 -4.97 -19.83
C THR A 77 -28.03 -6.36 -19.63
N GLY A 78 -26.89 -6.44 -18.94
CA GLY A 78 -26.09 -7.65 -18.78
C GLY A 78 -25.01 -7.77 -19.84
N GLY A 79 -23.85 -8.30 -19.45
CA GLY A 79 -22.67 -8.43 -20.30
C GLY A 79 -21.75 -7.23 -20.33
N GLU A 80 -22.13 -6.09 -19.73
CA GLU A 80 -21.25 -4.94 -19.62
C GLU A 80 -20.06 -5.23 -18.71
N ARG A 81 -18.92 -4.61 -19.05
CA ARG A 81 -17.69 -4.65 -18.26
C ARG A 81 -17.29 -3.24 -17.85
N VAL A 82 -17.01 -3.09 -16.58
CA VAL A 82 -16.42 -1.87 -16.02
C VAL A 82 -15.03 -2.23 -15.49
N THR A 83 -14.02 -1.49 -15.93
CA THR A 83 -12.65 -1.66 -15.44
C THR A 83 -12.19 -0.38 -14.76
N LEU A 84 -11.74 -0.51 -13.52
CA LEU A 84 -11.13 0.56 -12.74
C LEU A 84 -9.67 0.20 -12.45
N GLU A 85 -8.76 1.09 -12.82
CA GLU A 85 -7.34 1.00 -12.48
C GLU A 85 -7.02 2.06 -11.43
N LEU A 86 -6.53 1.64 -10.26
CA LEU A 86 -6.14 2.49 -9.15
C LEU A 86 -4.62 2.52 -9.06
N SER A 87 -4.00 3.68 -9.23
CA SER A 87 -2.56 3.83 -9.03
C SER A 87 -2.20 3.64 -7.56
N MET A 88 -1.21 2.77 -7.30
CA MET A 88 -0.75 2.40 -5.96
C MET A 88 0.74 2.73 -5.78
N PRO A 89 1.12 4.01 -5.74
CA PRO A 89 2.51 4.39 -5.48
C PRO A 89 2.92 4.00 -4.06
N VAL A 90 4.21 3.74 -3.87
CA VAL A 90 4.79 3.72 -2.53
C VAL A 90 4.74 5.14 -1.97
N ARG A 91 4.20 5.30 -0.78
CA ARG A 91 4.09 6.58 -0.09
C ARG A 91 4.94 6.57 1.17
N MET A 92 5.78 7.56 1.30
CA MET A 92 6.52 7.86 2.52
C MET A 92 5.73 8.89 3.31
N LEU A 93 5.32 8.52 4.52
CA LEU A 93 4.48 9.34 5.39
C LEU A 93 5.30 9.91 6.53
N SER A 94 5.10 11.18 6.85
CA SER A 94 5.55 11.80 8.10
C SER A 94 4.35 12.06 9.00
N ALA A 95 4.54 11.96 10.30
CA ALA A 95 3.50 12.30 11.26
C ALA A 95 3.36 13.83 11.42
N ASN A 96 2.20 14.26 11.93
CA ASN A 96 2.03 15.64 12.36
C ASN A 96 3.07 15.96 13.46
N PRO A 97 3.70 17.15 13.46
CA PRO A 97 4.70 17.54 14.46
C PRO A 97 4.23 17.46 15.93
N ARG A 98 2.94 17.40 16.18
CA ARG A 98 2.39 17.15 17.52
C ARG A 98 2.62 15.72 18.02
N VAL A 99 2.91 14.77 17.13
CA VAL A 99 3.29 13.40 17.47
C VAL A 99 4.79 13.35 17.71
N ARG A 100 5.20 13.69 18.94
CA ARG A 100 6.60 13.92 19.33
C ARG A 100 7.51 12.73 19.02
N GLU A 101 7.05 11.51 19.24
CA GLU A 101 7.79 10.26 19.08
C GLU A 101 8.10 9.94 17.60
N ALA A 102 7.39 10.58 16.66
CA ALA A 102 7.56 10.38 15.22
C ALA A 102 8.38 11.50 14.54
N ILE A 103 8.88 12.49 15.28
CA ILE A 103 9.74 13.55 14.73
C ILE A 103 11.01 12.94 14.14
N GLY A 104 11.38 13.36 12.92
CA GLY A 104 12.54 12.83 12.18
C GLY A 104 12.37 11.39 11.69
N LYS A 105 11.14 10.87 11.68
CA LYS A 105 10.83 9.52 11.22
C LYS A 105 9.82 9.52 10.10
N VAL A 106 9.86 8.44 9.32
CA VAL A 106 8.93 8.16 8.22
C VAL A 106 8.37 6.76 8.33
N ALA A 107 7.17 6.56 7.80
CA ALA A 107 6.54 5.26 7.65
C ALA A 107 6.17 5.04 6.17
N PHE A 108 6.07 3.77 5.77
CA PHE A 108 5.80 3.41 4.38
C PHE A 108 4.44 2.77 4.23
N THR A 109 3.71 3.20 3.18
CA THR A 109 2.46 2.58 2.76
C THR A 109 2.45 2.37 1.25
N ARG A 110 1.71 1.35 0.79
CA ARG A 110 1.39 1.16 -0.62
C ARG A 110 -0.03 0.65 -0.74
N GLY A 111 -0.88 1.39 -1.45
CA GLY A 111 -2.32 1.12 -1.43
C GLY A 111 -2.86 1.13 0.01
N PRO A 112 -3.68 0.12 0.39
CA PRO A 112 -4.23 0.02 1.74
C PRO A 112 -3.25 -0.55 2.78
N ILE A 113 -2.04 -0.95 2.38
CA ILE A 113 -1.09 -1.68 3.23
C ILE A 113 -0.08 -0.72 3.86
N THR A 114 0.08 -0.84 5.18
CA THR A 114 1.21 -0.28 5.93
C THR A 114 2.33 -1.30 6.01
N TYR A 115 3.57 -0.85 5.98
CA TYR A 115 4.76 -1.70 6.00
C TYR A 115 5.56 -1.51 7.29
N CYS A 116 6.28 -2.54 7.70
CA CYS A 116 7.21 -2.51 8.83
C CYS A 116 8.56 -3.14 8.46
N CYS A 117 9.57 -2.74 9.21
CA CYS A 117 10.91 -3.29 9.21
C CYS A 117 11.00 -4.32 10.33
N GLU A 118 11.40 -5.56 10.03
CA GLU A 118 11.60 -6.62 11.00
C GLU A 118 13.08 -6.99 11.12
N GLU A 119 13.49 -7.41 12.32
CA GLU A 119 14.83 -7.95 12.58
C GLU A 119 15.14 -9.15 11.69
N ALA A 120 14.16 -10.01 11.44
CA ALA A 120 14.30 -11.22 10.62
C ALA A 120 14.87 -10.95 9.22
N ASP A 121 14.58 -9.77 8.63
CA ASP A 121 15.08 -9.38 7.32
C ASP A 121 16.27 -8.42 7.36
N ASN A 122 16.37 -7.63 8.42
CA ASN A 122 17.25 -6.46 8.46
C ASN A 122 18.31 -6.53 9.57
N GLY A 123 18.36 -7.64 10.32
CA GLY A 123 19.28 -7.80 11.46
C GLY A 123 18.85 -6.99 12.68
N ARG A 124 19.56 -7.17 13.79
CA ARG A 124 19.30 -6.53 15.09
C ARG A 124 19.55 -5.03 15.06
N ASP A 125 19.17 -4.37 16.13
CA ASP A 125 19.43 -2.95 16.36
C ASP A 125 18.80 -2.07 15.27
N LEU A 126 17.52 -2.28 14.98
CA LEU A 126 16.79 -1.54 13.95
C LEU A 126 16.79 -0.02 14.19
N HIS A 127 17.13 0.45 15.39
CA HIS A 127 17.27 1.87 15.71
C HIS A 127 18.50 2.51 15.04
N LEU A 128 19.46 1.72 14.57
CA LEU A 128 20.64 2.18 13.85
C LEU A 128 20.35 2.44 12.36
N LEU A 129 19.20 2.02 11.88
CA LEU A 129 18.80 2.20 10.48
C LEU A 129 18.25 3.61 10.24
N ARG A 130 18.64 4.21 9.11
CA ARG A 130 18.16 5.48 8.62
C ARG A 130 17.83 5.38 7.14
N VAL A 131 16.63 5.81 6.76
CA VAL A 131 16.18 5.83 5.37
C VAL A 131 17.02 6.82 4.56
N ASP A 132 17.53 6.37 3.40
CA ASP A 132 18.32 7.17 2.44
C ASP A 132 17.63 7.19 1.07
N ALA A 133 16.33 7.41 1.06
CA ALA A 133 15.52 7.54 -0.14
C ALA A 133 14.92 8.95 -0.22
N PRO A 134 14.79 9.53 -1.44
CA PRO A 134 14.13 10.82 -1.63
C PRO A 134 12.63 10.71 -1.31
N LEU A 135 12.00 11.85 -0.97
CA LEU A 135 10.58 11.89 -0.54
C LEU A 135 9.58 11.41 -1.60
N ASN A 136 9.95 11.50 -2.86
CA ASN A 136 9.14 11.00 -3.97
C ASN A 136 9.17 9.46 -4.11
N GLY A 137 9.97 8.77 -3.26
CA GLY A 137 10.08 7.31 -3.28
C GLY A 137 10.97 6.76 -4.40
N GLU A 138 11.71 7.60 -5.10
CA GLU A 138 12.68 7.14 -6.11
C GLU A 138 13.71 6.20 -5.51
N GLY A 139 14.07 5.14 -6.24
CA GLY A 139 14.99 4.10 -5.78
C GLY A 139 14.33 3.03 -4.90
N ILE A 140 13.07 3.17 -4.50
CA ILE A 140 12.34 2.12 -3.78
C ILE A 140 11.80 1.09 -4.78
N THR A 141 12.14 -0.17 -4.58
CA THR A 141 11.66 -1.27 -5.42
C THR A 141 10.49 -1.98 -4.76
N VAL A 142 9.46 -2.28 -5.55
CA VAL A 142 8.31 -3.08 -5.16
C VAL A 142 8.56 -4.51 -5.65
N ALA A 143 8.67 -5.47 -4.75
CA ALA A 143 8.98 -6.87 -5.07
C ALA A 143 7.86 -7.79 -4.62
N ARG A 144 7.48 -8.76 -5.47
CA ARG A 144 6.61 -9.87 -5.05
C ARG A 144 7.37 -10.77 -4.09
N ASP A 145 6.68 -11.34 -3.13
CA ASP A 145 7.26 -12.05 -2.01
C ASP A 145 6.33 -13.18 -1.54
N ASP A 146 6.90 -14.33 -1.26
CA ASP A 146 6.20 -15.54 -0.78
C ASP A 146 6.71 -16.02 0.60
N ALA A 147 7.54 -15.22 1.27
CA ALA A 147 8.17 -15.58 2.53
C ALA A 147 7.20 -15.95 3.67
N PHE A 148 5.92 -15.68 3.50
CA PHE A 148 4.86 -15.95 4.48
C PHE A 148 3.97 -17.14 4.08
N GLY A 149 4.35 -17.95 3.06
CA GLY A 149 3.55 -19.06 2.56
C GLY A 149 2.34 -18.63 1.71
N HIS A 150 2.23 -17.36 1.40
CA HIS A 150 1.25 -16.78 0.46
C HIS A 150 1.86 -15.55 -0.22
N GLU A 151 1.33 -15.21 -1.38
CA GLU A 151 1.80 -14.04 -2.13
C GLU A 151 1.60 -12.76 -1.34
N THR A 152 2.67 -11.99 -1.19
CA THR A 152 2.71 -10.66 -0.61
C THR A 152 3.52 -9.71 -1.50
N VAL A 153 3.68 -8.48 -1.07
CA VAL A 153 4.56 -7.50 -1.72
C VAL A 153 5.44 -6.88 -0.64
N ALA A 154 6.75 -6.99 -0.82
CA ALA A 154 7.75 -6.31 -0.01
C ALA A 154 8.20 -5.00 -0.67
N LEU A 155 8.72 -4.08 0.13
CA LEU A 155 9.38 -2.87 -0.34
C LEU A 155 10.87 -2.97 -0.03
N LEU A 156 11.72 -2.73 -1.04
CA LEU A 156 13.16 -2.64 -0.88
C LEU A 156 13.54 -1.15 -0.88
N VAL A 157 14.03 -0.68 0.27
CA VAL A 157 14.24 0.76 0.53
C VAL A 157 15.72 1.03 0.75
N PRO A 158 16.35 1.95 -0.01
CA PRO A 158 17.70 2.40 0.25
C PRO A 158 17.82 3.03 1.65
N ALA A 159 18.85 2.63 2.38
CA ALA A 159 19.07 3.11 3.74
C ALA A 159 20.54 3.08 4.12
N LEU A 160 20.83 3.64 5.27
CA LEU A 160 22.12 3.62 5.92
C LEU A 160 21.99 2.93 7.28
N ARG A 161 22.99 2.17 7.65
CA ARG A 161 23.15 1.57 8.97
C ARG A 161 24.34 2.21 9.66
N GLN A 162 24.12 2.71 10.87
CA GLN A 162 25.24 3.18 11.70
C GLN A 162 26.08 1.99 12.16
N VAL A 163 27.39 2.10 11.98
CA VAL A 163 28.35 1.08 12.38
C VAL A 163 28.69 1.24 13.86
N ILE A 164 28.49 0.18 14.65
CA ILE A 164 28.98 0.08 16.03
C ILE A 164 30.36 -0.59 16.00
N ARG A 165 31.33 0.02 16.69
CA ARG A 165 32.65 -0.59 16.92
C ARG A 165 32.72 -1.05 18.37
N GLU A 166 33.35 -2.19 18.61
CA GLU A 166 33.49 -2.77 19.96
C GLU A 166 34.23 -1.83 20.94
N ASP A 167 35.16 -1.01 20.43
CA ASP A 167 35.96 -0.05 21.20
C ASP A 167 35.26 1.29 21.42
N THR A 168 34.02 1.48 20.93
CA THR A 168 33.30 2.75 21.07
C THR A 168 32.81 2.93 22.50
N PRO A 169 33.28 3.99 23.21
CA PRO A 169 32.81 4.26 24.57
C PRO A 169 31.32 4.65 24.55
N LEU A 170 30.65 4.43 25.70
CA LEU A 170 29.21 4.79 25.84
C LEU A 170 28.93 6.27 25.60
N TYR A 171 29.88 7.14 25.95
CA TYR A 171 29.81 8.58 25.76
C TYR A 171 31.16 9.07 25.23
N ALA A 172 31.13 9.89 24.21
CA ALA A 172 32.27 10.52 23.59
C ALA A 172 31.89 11.89 23.05
N ASP A 173 32.86 12.70 22.66
CA ASP A 173 32.61 13.94 21.93
C ASP A 173 31.79 13.63 20.68
N ALA A 174 30.84 14.55 20.38
CA ALA A 174 29.99 14.41 19.21
C ALA A 174 30.84 14.37 17.93
N ARG A 175 30.63 13.37 17.12
CA ARG A 175 31.27 13.17 15.82
C ARG A 175 30.27 12.64 14.81
N GLU A 176 30.58 12.76 13.53
CA GLU A 176 29.79 12.12 12.49
C GLU A 176 29.78 10.60 12.68
N ALA A 177 28.60 10.00 12.58
CA ALA A 177 28.44 8.57 12.64
C ALA A 177 29.04 7.93 11.38
N GLN A 178 29.79 6.85 11.57
CA GLN A 178 30.18 6.01 10.45
C GLN A 178 28.97 5.18 10.03
N GLU A 179 28.58 5.28 8.76
CA GLU A 179 27.41 4.59 8.20
C GLU A 179 27.82 3.75 6.98
N GLU A 180 27.14 2.64 6.80
CA GLU A 180 27.25 1.79 5.61
C GLU A 180 25.92 1.78 4.86
N ARG A 181 25.98 1.63 3.53
CA ARG A 181 24.78 1.52 2.68
C ARG A 181 24.17 0.13 2.80
N VAL A 182 22.87 0.08 3.04
CA VAL A 182 22.07 -1.14 3.12
C VAL A 182 20.78 -0.99 2.35
N THR A 183 20.15 -2.11 2.03
CA THR A 183 18.78 -2.12 1.50
C THR A 183 17.87 -2.72 2.55
N LEU A 184 16.92 -1.94 3.04
CA LEU A 184 15.90 -2.46 3.96
C LEU A 184 14.86 -3.24 3.18
N ARG A 185 14.51 -4.40 3.70
CA ARG A 185 13.31 -5.12 3.28
C ARG A 185 12.19 -4.83 4.26
N LEU A 186 11.15 -4.16 3.76
CA LEU A 186 9.94 -3.87 4.53
C LEU A 186 8.83 -4.82 4.09
N VAL A 187 8.14 -5.40 5.06
CA VAL A 187 7.05 -6.34 4.84
C VAL A 187 5.71 -5.76 5.29
N PRO A 188 4.58 -6.30 4.81
CA PRO A 188 3.26 -5.87 5.29
C PRO A 188 3.15 -5.98 6.81
N TYR A 189 2.69 -4.93 7.47
CA TYR A 189 2.59 -4.89 8.94
C TYR A 189 1.77 -6.05 9.52
N TYR A 190 0.73 -6.50 8.82
CA TYR A 190 -0.10 -7.62 9.29
C TYR A 190 0.64 -8.97 9.29
N CYS A 191 1.79 -9.07 8.59
CA CYS A 191 2.66 -10.24 8.58
C CYS A 191 3.68 -10.24 9.74
N TRP A 192 3.74 -9.16 10.53
CA TRP A 192 4.67 -9.04 11.63
C TRP A 192 4.60 -10.23 12.60
N ALA A 193 5.78 -10.66 13.07
CA ALA A 193 6.00 -11.77 13.98
C ALA A 193 5.59 -13.17 13.48
N ASN A 194 5.17 -13.32 12.21
CA ASN A 194 4.83 -14.63 11.67
C ASN A 194 6.06 -15.52 11.40
N ARG A 195 7.28 -14.95 11.46
CA ARG A 195 8.56 -15.65 11.20
C ARG A 195 9.44 -15.77 12.45
N GLY A 196 8.91 -15.48 13.62
CA GLY A 196 9.61 -15.55 14.90
C GLY A 196 9.62 -14.23 15.66
N GLU A 197 10.20 -14.26 16.85
CA GLU A 197 10.39 -13.07 17.69
C GLU A 197 11.53 -12.20 17.18
N GLY A 198 11.47 -10.90 17.44
CA GLY A 198 12.50 -9.94 17.06
C GLY A 198 12.01 -8.49 17.13
N GLU A 199 12.93 -7.58 16.89
CA GLU A 199 12.59 -6.16 16.80
C GLU A 199 11.69 -5.88 15.58
N MET A 200 10.83 -4.86 15.73
CA MET A 200 10.03 -4.34 14.63
C MET A 200 9.90 -2.82 14.72
N ARG A 201 9.92 -2.16 13.58
CA ARG A 201 9.67 -0.72 13.46
C ARG A 201 8.77 -0.39 12.27
N VAL A 202 7.75 0.41 12.51
CA VAL A 202 6.95 1.07 11.47
C VAL A 202 7.57 2.44 11.13
N TRP A 203 7.95 3.18 12.17
CA TRP A 203 8.56 4.51 12.04
C TRP A 203 10.09 4.41 12.04
N LEU A 204 10.68 4.65 10.88
CA LEU A 204 12.13 4.61 10.65
C LEU A 204 12.71 6.02 10.66
N ARG A 205 13.93 6.17 11.14
CA ARG A 205 14.69 7.45 11.09
C ARG A 205 14.90 7.86 9.63
N ARG A 206 14.97 9.18 9.40
CA ARG A 206 15.30 9.77 8.11
C ARG A 206 16.33 10.88 8.25
#